data_a33342c38a79c759e5b7756492dbbc3f
#
_entry.id   a33342c38a79c759e5b7756492dbbc3f
#
_cell.length_a   1.000
_cell.length_b   1.000
_cell.length_c   1.000
_cell.angle_alpha   90.00
_cell.angle_beta   90.00
_cell.angle_gamma   90.00
#
_symmetry.space_group_name_H-M   'P 1'
#
loop_
_entity.id
_entity.type
_entity.pdbx_description
1 polymer ?
#
loop_
_entity_poly.entity_id
_entity_poly.type
_entity_poly.pdbx_seq_one_letter_code
_entity_poly.pdbx_strand_id
1 'polypeptide(L)'
;MDPLDAVRAYYAAVDAGEYGRLEELLAPDFVQRRPDRTFVGREAFVRFMRDERPRTDTEHAVDALYRRVGDEGDGVGVVARGRVLDPDGTELFAFADAFEAVDGRLQSLDTYTA
;
A
#
# COMPACT_ATOMS: atom_id res chain seq x y z
N MET A 1 -0.49 15.46 4.46
CA MET A 1 0.77 14.70 4.29
C MET A 1 1.11 14.62 2.81
N ASP A 2 2.36 14.77 2.49
CA ASP A 2 2.82 14.60 1.10
C ASP A 2 2.49 13.19 0.60
N PRO A 3 1.98 13.01 -0.63
CA PRO A 3 1.61 11.69 -1.12
C PRO A 3 2.74 10.66 -1.12
N LEU A 4 3.96 11.06 -1.43
CA LEU A 4 5.11 10.15 -1.39
C LEU A 4 5.40 9.71 0.04
N ASP A 5 5.30 10.63 1.00
CA ASP A 5 5.47 10.31 2.41
C ASP A 5 4.35 9.41 2.92
N ALA A 6 3.12 9.61 2.44
CA ALA A 6 2.00 8.73 2.80
C ALA A 6 2.22 7.30 2.32
N VAL A 7 2.76 7.12 1.11
CA VAL A 7 3.08 5.80 0.59
C VAL A 7 4.18 5.13 1.41
N ARG A 8 5.22 5.87 1.75
CA ARG A 8 6.28 5.33 2.62
C ARG A 8 5.74 4.94 3.99
N ALA A 9 4.89 5.80 4.57
CA ALA A 9 4.27 5.52 5.86
C ALA A 9 3.36 4.29 5.81
N TYR A 10 2.70 4.06 4.68
CA TYR A 10 1.88 2.87 4.44
C TYR A 10 2.72 1.60 4.61
N TYR A 11 3.84 1.49 3.91
CA TYR A 11 4.68 0.30 4.01
C TYR A 11 5.27 0.14 5.41
N ALA A 12 5.71 1.22 6.03
CA ALA A 12 6.23 1.16 7.39
C ALA A 12 5.18 0.66 8.38
N ALA A 13 3.93 1.12 8.26
CA ALA A 13 2.84 0.70 9.13
C ALA A 13 2.48 -0.77 8.90
N VAL A 14 2.42 -1.21 7.64
CA VAL A 14 2.15 -2.61 7.31
C VAL A 14 3.22 -3.52 7.89
N ASP A 15 4.49 -3.18 7.67
CA ASP A 15 5.60 -4.02 8.09
C ASP A 15 5.75 -4.07 9.61
N ALA A 16 5.43 -2.99 10.30
CA ALA A 16 5.52 -2.92 11.76
C ALA A 16 4.24 -3.40 12.47
N GLY A 17 3.19 -3.71 11.72
CA GLY A 17 1.92 -4.11 12.32
C GLY A 17 1.20 -2.96 13.04
N GLU A 18 1.43 -1.73 12.59
CA GLU A 18 0.81 -0.54 13.17
C GLU A 18 -0.52 -0.25 12.48
N TYR A 19 -1.53 -1.03 12.81
CA TYR A 19 -2.81 -0.99 12.08
C TYR A 19 -3.63 0.26 12.37
N GLY A 20 -3.50 0.87 13.55
CA GLY A 20 -4.10 2.16 13.83
C GLY A 20 -3.53 3.27 12.94
N ARG A 21 -2.21 3.25 12.75
CA ARG A 21 -1.56 4.18 11.83
C ARG A 21 -1.98 3.94 10.38
N LEU A 22 -2.05 2.67 9.99
CA LEU A 22 -2.52 2.30 8.66
C LEU A 22 -3.92 2.86 8.41
N GLU A 23 -4.82 2.71 9.37
CA GLU A 23 -6.18 3.22 9.27
C GLU A 23 -6.20 4.74 9.06
N GLU A 24 -5.34 5.48 9.74
CA GLU A 24 -5.25 6.94 9.59
C GLU A 24 -4.79 7.37 8.20
N LEU A 25 -3.95 6.56 7.55
CA LEU A 25 -3.40 6.87 6.22
C LEU A 25 -4.40 6.64 5.09
N LEU A 26 -5.42 5.82 5.32
CA LEU A 26 -6.36 5.41 4.29
C LEU A 26 -7.67 6.21 4.37
N ALA A 27 -8.25 6.53 3.21
CA ALA A 27 -9.58 7.10 3.17
C ALA A 27 -10.63 6.06 3.59
N PRO A 28 -11.77 6.48 4.18
CA PRO A 28 -12.80 5.53 4.61
C PRO A 28 -13.30 4.59 3.53
N ASP A 29 -13.37 5.06 2.29
CA ASP A 29 -13.81 4.29 1.13
C ASP A 29 -12.65 3.71 0.32
N PHE A 30 -11.51 3.55 0.95
CA PHE A 30 -10.32 2.95 0.32
C PHE A 30 -10.63 1.62 -0.32
N VAL A 31 -10.03 1.37 -1.50
CA VAL A 31 -10.17 0.11 -2.24
C VAL A 31 -8.80 -0.40 -2.61
N GLN A 32 -8.52 -1.67 -2.35
CA GLN A 32 -7.34 -2.33 -2.90
C GLN A 32 -7.78 -3.40 -3.89
N ARG A 33 -7.22 -3.32 -5.11
CA ARG A 33 -7.41 -4.34 -6.15
C ARG A 33 -6.12 -5.14 -6.28
N ARG A 34 -6.23 -6.45 -6.05
CA ARG A 34 -5.12 -7.40 -6.16
C ARG A 34 -5.42 -8.37 -7.30
N PRO A 35 -4.43 -9.12 -7.81
CA PRO A 35 -4.68 -10.09 -8.88
C PRO A 35 -5.76 -11.13 -8.54
N ASP A 36 -5.85 -11.51 -7.26
CA ASP A 36 -6.73 -12.59 -6.82
C ASP A 36 -8.00 -12.13 -6.14
N ARG A 37 -8.07 -10.86 -5.69
CA ARG A 37 -9.23 -10.36 -4.94
C ARG A 37 -9.22 -8.85 -4.79
N THR A 38 -10.36 -8.28 -4.43
CA THR A 38 -10.52 -6.85 -4.17
C THR A 38 -11.08 -6.65 -2.76
N PHE A 39 -10.51 -5.69 -2.03
CA PHE A 39 -11.04 -5.24 -0.74
C PHE A 39 -11.72 -3.90 -0.95
N VAL A 40 -12.99 -3.82 -0.59
CA VAL A 40 -13.78 -2.59 -0.69
C VAL A 40 -13.98 -2.03 0.71
N GLY A 41 -13.47 -0.83 0.95
CA GLY A 41 -13.56 -0.16 2.23
C GLY A 41 -12.32 -0.34 3.09
N ARG A 42 -11.95 0.73 3.79
CA ARG A 42 -10.80 0.75 4.68
C ARG A 42 -10.88 -0.32 5.76
N GLU A 43 -12.07 -0.48 6.34
CA GLU A 43 -12.28 -1.42 7.44
C GLU A 43 -12.01 -2.87 7.01
N ALA A 44 -12.50 -3.26 5.84
CA ALA A 44 -12.29 -4.61 5.33
C ALA A 44 -10.81 -4.87 5.06
N PHE A 45 -10.12 -3.90 4.48
CA PHE A 45 -8.70 -4.02 4.19
C PHE A 45 -7.86 -4.13 5.47
N VAL A 46 -8.08 -3.24 6.43
CA VAL A 46 -7.30 -3.22 7.69
C VAL A 46 -7.56 -4.52 8.47
N ARG A 47 -8.80 -4.99 8.50
CA ARG A 47 -9.12 -6.25 9.18
C ARG A 47 -8.39 -7.44 8.56
N PHE A 48 -8.34 -7.50 7.22
CA PHE A 48 -7.58 -8.55 6.53
C PHE A 48 -6.09 -8.48 6.90
N MET A 49 -5.51 -7.29 6.85
CA MET A 49 -4.09 -7.12 7.11
C MET A 49 -3.73 -7.49 8.55
N ARG A 50 -4.61 -7.20 9.51
CA ARG A 50 -4.39 -7.48 10.91
C ARG A 50 -4.65 -8.95 11.28
N ASP A 51 -5.75 -9.52 10.76
CA ASP A 51 -6.28 -10.79 11.29
C ASP A 51 -6.18 -11.97 10.33
N GLU A 52 -6.08 -11.74 9.05
CA GLU A 52 -6.29 -12.80 8.05
C GLU A 52 -5.15 -13.00 7.06
N ARG A 53 -4.20 -12.10 6.99
CA ARG A 53 -3.15 -12.28 6.00
C ARG A 53 -2.21 -13.41 6.42
N PRO A 54 -1.75 -14.23 5.43
CA PRO A 54 -1.00 -15.47 5.73
C PRO A 54 0.32 -15.26 6.46
N ARG A 55 1.01 -14.15 6.19
CA ARG A 55 2.31 -13.87 6.83
C ARG A 55 2.36 -12.41 7.27
N THR A 56 2.85 -12.19 8.49
CA THR A 56 3.01 -10.86 9.06
C THR A 56 4.47 -10.52 9.36
N ASP A 57 5.39 -11.43 9.03
CA ASP A 57 6.83 -11.29 9.30
C ASP A 57 7.63 -10.86 8.07
N THR A 58 6.94 -10.43 7.01
CA THR A 58 7.59 -9.99 5.79
C THR A 58 7.91 -8.49 5.83
N GLU A 59 8.83 -8.07 4.96
CA GLU A 59 9.22 -6.68 4.84
C GLU A 59 9.11 -6.24 3.38
N HIS A 60 8.63 -5.02 3.16
CA HIS A 60 8.59 -4.40 1.84
C HIS A 60 9.84 -3.57 1.62
N ALA A 61 10.67 -3.98 0.66
CA ALA A 61 11.83 -3.21 0.24
C ALA A 61 11.42 -2.38 -0.98
N VAL A 62 11.19 -1.10 -0.78
CA VAL A 62 10.77 -0.19 -1.85
C VAL A 62 12.02 0.29 -2.58
N ASP A 63 12.15 -0.10 -3.85
CA ASP A 63 13.30 0.26 -4.66
C ASP A 63 13.15 1.62 -5.34
N ALA A 64 11.92 2.01 -5.68
CA ALA A 64 11.66 3.28 -6.35
C ALA A 64 10.22 3.74 -6.15
N LEU A 65 10.04 5.05 -6.11
CA LEU A 65 8.72 5.68 -6.11
C LEU A 65 8.65 6.57 -7.34
N TYR A 66 7.50 6.51 -8.04
CA TYR A 66 7.26 7.30 -9.23
C TYR A 66 5.98 8.09 -9.06
N ARG A 67 5.97 9.31 -9.56
CA ARG A 67 4.80 10.17 -9.52
C ARG A 67 4.19 10.26 -10.90
N ARG A 68 2.87 10.15 -10.99
CA ARG A 68 2.17 10.26 -12.28
C ARG A 68 2.43 11.63 -12.89
N VAL A 69 2.73 11.66 -14.19
CA VAL A 69 2.86 12.88 -14.96
C VAL A 69 1.48 13.26 -15.48
N GLY A 70 1.15 14.54 -15.41
CA GLY A 70 -0.16 15.04 -15.80
C GLY A 70 -1.05 15.16 -14.57
N ASP A 71 -2.09 15.96 -14.73
CA ASP A 71 -3.01 16.30 -13.64
C ASP A 71 -4.42 15.91 -14.05
N GLU A 72 -4.93 14.86 -13.43
CA GLU A 72 -6.24 14.31 -13.73
C GLU A 72 -7.11 14.43 -12.47
N GLY A 73 -7.67 15.63 -12.26
CA GLY A 73 -8.52 15.90 -11.11
C GLY A 73 -7.73 16.15 -9.83
N ASP A 74 -8.30 15.78 -8.68
CA ASP A 74 -7.75 16.09 -7.38
C ASP A 74 -6.73 15.08 -6.86
N GLY A 75 -6.61 13.95 -7.54
CA GLY A 75 -5.76 12.86 -7.08
C GLY A 75 -4.32 13.00 -7.53
N VAL A 76 -3.42 12.44 -6.71
CA VAL A 76 -2.02 12.30 -7.04
C VAL A 76 -1.71 10.81 -7.16
N GLY A 77 -1.22 10.39 -8.33
CA GLY A 77 -0.84 9.01 -8.56
C GLY A 77 0.60 8.77 -8.15
N VAL A 78 0.85 7.68 -7.42
CA VAL A 78 2.19 7.27 -7.02
C VAL A 78 2.32 5.78 -7.28
N VAL A 79 3.39 5.37 -7.95
CA VAL A 79 3.70 3.95 -8.12
C VAL A 79 4.93 3.62 -7.29
N ALA A 80 4.82 2.59 -6.45
CA ALA A 80 5.94 2.04 -5.72
C ALA A 80 6.33 0.72 -6.37
N ARG A 81 7.62 0.57 -6.66
CA ARG A 81 8.16 -0.68 -7.18
C ARG A 81 9.12 -1.25 -6.16
N GLY A 82 8.98 -2.53 -5.86
CA GLY A 82 9.83 -3.13 -4.84
C GLY A 82 9.75 -4.64 -4.79
N ARG A 83 10.18 -5.16 -3.67
CA ARG A 83 10.24 -6.61 -3.42
C ARG A 83 9.72 -6.88 -2.02
N VAL A 84 9.08 -8.02 -1.85
CA VAL A 84 8.71 -8.52 -0.52
C VAL A 84 9.77 -9.51 -0.08
N LEU A 85 10.33 -9.30 1.10
CA LEU A 85 11.40 -10.11 1.65
C LEU A 85 10.90 -10.90 2.86
N ASP A 86 11.46 -12.09 3.07
CA ASP A 86 11.22 -12.82 4.30
C ASP A 86 12.19 -12.31 5.39
N PRO A 87 12.08 -12.81 6.65
CA PRO A 87 12.91 -12.29 7.74
C PRO A 87 14.42 -12.43 7.54
N ASP A 88 14.87 -13.34 6.71
CA ASP A 88 16.30 -13.53 6.44
C ASP A 88 16.80 -12.70 5.25
N GLY A 89 15.91 -11.90 4.66
CA GLY A 89 16.26 -11.04 3.53
C GLY A 89 16.08 -11.68 2.16
N THR A 90 15.58 -12.91 2.09
CA THR A 90 15.36 -13.59 0.81
C THR A 90 14.13 -12.99 0.12
N GLU A 91 14.26 -12.68 -1.17
CA GLU A 91 13.15 -12.15 -1.95
C GLU A 91 12.10 -13.24 -2.18
N LEU A 92 10.86 -12.95 -1.80
CA LEU A 92 9.73 -13.83 -2.04
C LEU A 92 9.08 -13.56 -3.40
N PHE A 93 8.86 -12.28 -3.72
CA PHE A 93 8.34 -11.85 -5.01
C PHE A 93 8.53 -10.35 -5.17
N ALA A 94 8.43 -9.90 -6.42
CA ALA A 94 8.49 -8.48 -6.75
C ALA A 94 7.07 -7.91 -6.88
N PHE A 95 6.92 -6.61 -6.67
CA PHE A 95 5.62 -5.96 -6.80
C PHE A 95 5.73 -4.57 -7.42
N ALA A 96 4.60 -4.11 -7.95
CA ALA A 96 4.37 -2.72 -8.28
C ALA A 96 2.99 -2.35 -7.74
N ASP A 97 2.94 -1.30 -6.92
CA ASP A 97 1.72 -0.81 -6.29
C ASP A 97 1.40 0.58 -6.82
N ALA A 98 0.21 0.73 -7.42
CA ALA A 98 -0.24 2.01 -7.93
C ALA A 98 -1.26 2.61 -6.96
N PHE A 99 -0.88 3.72 -6.34
CA PHE A 99 -1.71 4.42 -5.35
C PHE A 99 -2.35 5.65 -5.96
N GLU A 100 -3.58 5.95 -5.53
CA GLU A 100 -4.18 7.28 -5.71
C GLU A 100 -4.32 7.92 -4.34
N ALA A 101 -3.78 9.13 -4.19
CA ALA A 101 -3.89 9.91 -2.96
C ALA A 101 -4.78 11.12 -3.20
N VAL A 102 -5.73 11.36 -2.30
CA VAL A 102 -6.67 12.48 -2.38
C VAL A 102 -6.77 13.11 -0.98
N ASP A 103 -6.60 14.42 -0.90
CA ASP A 103 -6.70 15.16 0.36
C ASP A 103 -5.81 14.61 1.48
N GLY A 104 -4.60 14.18 1.13
CA GLY A 104 -3.62 13.71 2.09
C GLY A 104 -3.82 12.26 2.56
N ARG A 105 -4.78 11.54 1.98
CA ARG A 105 -5.04 10.13 2.31
C ARG A 105 -4.99 9.26 1.08
N LEU A 106 -4.67 7.98 1.27
CA LEU A 106 -4.65 7.01 0.18
C LEU A 106 -6.07 6.55 -0.10
N GLN A 107 -6.52 6.77 -1.33
CA GLN A 107 -7.88 6.48 -1.78
C GLN A 107 -8.00 5.10 -2.39
N SER A 108 -6.99 4.67 -3.14
CA SER A 108 -6.99 3.36 -3.77
C SER A 108 -5.58 2.84 -3.97
N LEU A 109 -5.50 1.53 -4.17
CA LEU A 109 -4.25 0.83 -4.40
C LEU A 109 -4.51 -0.33 -5.35
N ASP A 110 -3.83 -0.32 -6.49
CA ASP A 110 -3.82 -1.45 -7.41
C ASP A 110 -2.48 -2.17 -7.27
N THR A 111 -2.51 -3.43 -6.87
CA THR A 111 -1.31 -4.23 -6.61
C THR A 111 -1.05 -5.21 -7.74
N TYR A 112 0.16 -5.18 -8.26
CA TYR A 112 0.65 -6.08 -9.31
C TYR A 112 1.85 -6.85 -8.77
N THR A 113 1.86 -8.16 -8.96
CA THR A 113 2.95 -9.02 -8.48
C THR A 113 3.58 -9.79 -9.63
N ALA A 114 4.84 -10.03 -9.51
CA ALA A 114 5.59 -10.81 -10.50
C ALA A 114 6.10 -12.13 -9.89
#